data_9c068b834b55e8e5b03f5f52c954824b
#
_entry.id   9c068b834b55e8e5b03f5f52c954824b
#
_cell.length_a   1.000
_cell.length_b   1.000
_cell.length_c   1.000
_cell.angle_alpha   90.00
_cell.angle_beta   90.00
_cell.angle_gamma   90.00
#
_symmetry.space_group_name_H-M   'P 1'
#
loop_
_entity.id
_entity.type
_entity.pdbx_description
1 polymer ?
#
loop_
_entity_poly.entity_id
_entity_poly.type
_entity_poly.pdbx_seq_one_letter_code
_entity_poly.pdbx_strand_id
1 'polypeptide(L)'
;MQLGTRWSFGDEPPSNLPPVMVGAIADVESELVDGAAEGVDPSSWRWTLTWLEGRAVAELDDGTVLHHDPATDTVTREDPV
;
A
#
# COMPACT_ATOMS: atom_id res chain seq x y z
N MET A 1 21.22 -7.58 -1.29
CA MET A 1 19.89 -8.16 -1.24
C MET A 1 18.86 -7.16 -0.78
N GLN A 2 17.75 -7.12 -1.45
CA GLN A 2 16.69 -6.18 -1.14
C GLN A 2 15.76 -6.75 -0.08
N LEU A 3 15.55 -5.99 0.97
CA LEU A 3 14.59 -6.36 2.02
C LEU A 3 13.38 -5.45 1.90
N GLY A 4 12.21 -6.02 2.07
CA GLY A 4 10.99 -5.24 2.10
C GLY A 4 10.94 -4.34 3.32
N THR A 5 10.27 -3.22 3.19
CA THR A 5 9.99 -2.30 4.28
C THR A 5 8.56 -2.51 4.73
N ARG A 6 8.35 -2.61 6.03
CA ARG A 6 7.00 -2.79 6.58
C ARG A 6 6.64 -1.66 7.52
N TRP A 7 5.37 -1.27 7.48
CA TRP A 7 4.83 -0.30 8.43
C TRP A 7 3.37 -0.65 8.71
N SER A 8 2.89 -0.20 9.86
CA SER A 8 1.52 -0.51 10.28
C SER A 8 0.51 0.32 9.49
N PHE A 9 -0.68 -0.24 9.32
CA PHE A 9 -1.81 0.47 8.75
C PHE A 9 -2.05 1.75 9.55
N GLY A 10 -2.17 2.86 8.85
CA GLY A 10 -2.36 4.17 9.47
C GLY A 10 -1.07 4.90 9.81
N ASP A 11 0.07 4.23 9.78
CA ASP A 11 1.36 4.87 10.02
C ASP A 11 1.84 5.58 8.76
N GLU A 12 2.82 6.46 8.94
CA GLU A 12 3.42 7.17 7.85
C GLU A 12 4.19 6.21 6.94
N PRO A 13 3.94 6.22 5.63
CA PRO A 13 4.70 5.37 4.71
C PRO A 13 6.14 5.84 4.58
N PRO A 14 7.05 4.98 4.05
CA PRO A 14 8.44 5.37 3.86
C PRO A 14 8.57 6.63 2.99
N SER A 15 9.54 7.46 3.34
CA SER A 15 9.74 8.74 2.66
C SER A 15 10.27 8.60 1.23
N ASN A 16 10.76 7.42 0.87
CA ASN A 16 11.31 7.18 -0.47
C ASN A 16 10.24 6.78 -1.50
N LEU A 17 8.96 6.78 -1.10
CA LEU A 17 7.88 6.47 -2.03
C LEU A 17 7.53 7.67 -2.90
N PRO A 18 7.14 7.44 -4.17
CA PRO A 18 6.61 8.51 -5.00
C PRO A 18 5.36 9.14 -4.37
N PRO A 19 5.15 10.45 -4.53
CA PRO A 19 3.96 11.10 -3.96
C PRO A 19 2.63 10.49 -4.40
N VAL A 20 2.54 10.03 -5.66
CA VAL A 20 1.33 9.39 -6.17
C VAL A 20 1.05 8.09 -5.42
N MET A 21 2.10 7.38 -5.03
CA MET A 21 1.97 6.14 -4.26
C MET A 21 1.50 6.43 -2.85
N VAL A 22 2.02 7.47 -2.23
CA VAL A 22 1.59 7.88 -0.88
C VAL A 22 0.09 8.23 -0.90
N GLY A 23 -0.36 8.95 -1.92
CA GLY A 23 -1.77 9.27 -2.07
C GLY A 23 -2.64 8.03 -2.24
N ALA A 24 -2.18 7.07 -3.04
CA ALA A 24 -2.90 5.83 -3.26
C ALA A 24 -3.03 5.01 -1.96
N ILE A 25 -1.97 4.96 -1.18
CA ILE A 25 -1.99 4.29 0.12
C ILE A 25 -3.02 4.94 1.04
N ALA A 26 -3.03 6.27 1.10
CA ALA A 26 -3.98 7.00 1.92
C ALA A 26 -5.42 6.73 1.48
N ASP A 27 -5.66 6.66 0.18
CA ASP A 27 -6.99 6.36 -0.36
C ASP A 27 -7.46 4.97 0.06
N VAL A 28 -6.59 3.97 -0.04
CA VAL A 28 -6.92 2.61 0.37
C VAL A 28 -7.24 2.56 1.86
N GLU A 29 -6.42 3.19 2.67
CA GLU A 29 -6.63 3.20 4.11
C GLU A 29 -7.96 3.88 4.47
N SER A 30 -8.26 4.98 3.82
CA SER A 30 -9.51 5.69 4.06
C SER A 30 -10.73 4.84 3.70
N GLU A 31 -10.67 4.16 2.56
CA GLU A 31 -11.76 3.28 2.14
C GLU A 31 -11.96 2.12 3.11
N LEU A 32 -10.89 1.54 3.60
CA LEU A 32 -10.98 0.40 4.51
C LEU A 32 -11.50 0.81 5.88
N VAL A 33 -11.14 1.99 6.35
CA VAL A 33 -11.66 2.52 7.62
C VAL A 33 -13.17 2.81 7.50
N ASP A 34 -13.56 3.48 6.41
CA ASP A 34 -14.96 3.87 6.21
C ASP A 34 -15.85 2.68 5.89
N GLY A 35 -15.32 1.70 5.15
CA GLY A 35 -16.08 0.56 4.70
C GLY A 35 -15.80 -0.72 5.47
N ALA A 36 -15.13 -0.65 6.61
CA ALA A 36 -14.78 -1.83 7.37
C ALA A 36 -16.03 -2.58 7.82
N ALA A 37 -16.08 -3.86 7.49
CA ALA A 37 -17.16 -4.71 7.94
C ALA A 37 -17.04 -4.92 9.46
N GLU A 38 -18.16 -5.19 10.09
CA GLU A 38 -18.17 -5.47 11.51
C GLU A 38 -17.28 -6.67 11.79
N GLY A 39 -16.40 -6.51 12.78
CA GLY A 39 -15.46 -7.56 13.13
C GLY A 39 -14.13 -7.51 12.41
N VAL A 40 -13.97 -6.59 11.46
CA VAL A 40 -12.70 -6.38 10.75
C VAL A 40 -11.96 -5.22 11.39
N ASP A 41 -10.72 -5.47 11.82
CA ASP A 41 -9.89 -4.45 12.45
C ASP A 41 -8.63 -4.25 11.61
N PRO A 42 -8.61 -3.24 10.72
CA PRO A 42 -7.45 -3.01 9.87
C PRO A 42 -6.23 -2.50 10.63
N SER A 43 -6.39 -2.08 11.88
CA SER A 43 -5.25 -1.57 12.66
C SER A 43 -4.18 -2.62 12.93
N SER A 44 -4.52 -3.91 12.79
CA SER A 44 -3.54 -4.99 12.94
C SER A 44 -2.82 -5.32 11.64
N TRP A 45 -3.25 -4.74 10.54
CA TRP A 45 -2.67 -5.00 9.22
C TRP A 45 -1.39 -4.20 9.03
N ARG A 46 -0.55 -4.69 8.13
CA ARG A 46 0.70 -4.03 7.78
C ARG A 46 0.86 -3.94 6.28
N TRP A 47 1.51 -2.88 5.86
CA TRP A 47 1.94 -2.72 4.49
C TRP A 47 3.34 -3.30 4.34
N THR A 48 3.61 -3.90 3.20
CA THR A 48 4.94 -4.37 2.83
C THR A 48 5.32 -3.71 1.51
N LEU A 49 6.42 -2.97 1.52
CA LEU A 49 6.94 -2.34 0.31
C LEU A 49 8.07 -3.19 -0.25
N THR A 50 7.96 -3.52 -1.53
CA THR A 50 8.99 -4.24 -2.26
C THR A 50 9.33 -3.45 -3.52
N TRP A 51 10.60 -3.42 -3.88
CA TRP A 51 11.04 -2.81 -5.12
C TRP A 51 11.31 -3.91 -6.14
N LEU A 52 10.57 -3.89 -7.25
CA LEU A 52 10.72 -4.84 -8.34
C LEU A 52 11.13 -4.07 -9.58
N GLU A 53 12.35 -4.30 -10.07
CA GLU A 53 12.85 -3.69 -11.30
C GLU A 53 12.65 -2.18 -11.29
N GLY A 54 12.93 -1.55 -10.17
CA GLY A 54 12.79 -0.10 -10.01
C GLY A 54 11.38 0.39 -9.75
N ARG A 55 10.43 -0.52 -9.60
CA ARG A 55 9.03 -0.16 -9.31
C ARG A 55 8.68 -0.42 -7.87
N ALA A 56 7.95 0.49 -7.27
CA ALA A 56 7.46 0.31 -5.92
C ALA A 56 6.19 -0.55 -5.93
N VAL A 57 6.16 -1.58 -5.12
CA VAL A 57 5.00 -2.45 -4.94
C VAL A 57 4.67 -2.47 -3.47
N ALA A 58 3.48 -2.01 -3.11
CA ALA A 58 3.01 -2.01 -1.73
C ALA A 58 1.87 -3.01 -1.58
N GLU A 59 2.02 -3.91 -0.65
CA GLU A 59 1.03 -4.96 -0.41
C GLU A 59 0.51 -4.85 1.01
N LEU A 60 -0.81 -4.84 1.16
CA LEU A 60 -1.46 -4.82 2.46
C LEU A 60 -1.81 -6.25 2.86
N ASP A 61 -1.87 -6.51 4.15
CA ASP A 61 -2.16 -7.85 4.67
C ASP A 61 -3.51 -8.41 4.21
N ASP A 62 -4.45 -7.55 3.83
CA ASP A 62 -5.75 -8.00 3.31
C ASP A 62 -5.69 -8.52 1.87
N GLY A 63 -4.55 -8.35 1.20
CA GLY A 63 -4.38 -8.77 -0.20
C GLY A 63 -4.41 -7.64 -1.21
N THR A 64 -4.69 -6.40 -0.78
CA THR A 64 -4.65 -5.24 -1.67
C THR A 64 -3.20 -4.98 -2.10
N VAL A 65 -2.97 -4.78 -3.38
CA VAL A 65 -1.63 -4.52 -3.93
C VAL A 65 -1.67 -3.25 -4.76
N LEU A 66 -0.68 -2.39 -4.54
CA LEU A 66 -0.50 -1.17 -5.30
C LEU A 66 0.81 -1.23 -6.05
N HIS A 67 0.75 -0.99 -7.36
CA HIS A 67 1.93 -0.99 -8.24
C HIS A 67 2.14 0.40 -8.80
N HIS A 68 3.34 0.91 -8.66
CA HIS A 68 3.71 2.19 -9.27
C HIS A 68 4.38 1.95 -10.62
N ASP A 69 3.91 2.67 -11.64
CA ASP A 69 4.54 2.66 -12.96
C ASP A 69 5.33 3.96 -13.12
N PRO A 70 6.67 3.91 -13.07
CA PRO A 70 7.47 5.13 -13.17
C PRO A 70 7.44 5.77 -14.55
N ALA A 71 7.12 5.01 -15.60
CA ALA A 71 7.06 5.56 -16.94
C ALA A 71 5.90 6.54 -17.11
N THR A 72 4.77 6.27 -16.44
CA THR A 72 3.58 7.12 -16.53
C THR A 72 3.28 7.82 -15.20
N ASP A 73 4.04 7.52 -14.16
CA ASP A 73 3.85 8.03 -12.80
C ASP A 73 2.43 7.79 -12.32
N THR A 74 1.93 6.58 -12.53
CA THR A 74 0.59 6.16 -12.12
C THR A 74 0.65 4.97 -11.19
N VAL A 75 -0.42 4.76 -10.45
CA VAL A 75 -0.54 3.63 -9.54
C VAL A 75 -1.70 2.75 -10.00
N THR A 76 -1.45 1.46 -10.10
CA THR A 76 -2.47 0.46 -10.40
C THR A 76 -2.80 -0.27 -9.10
N ARG A 77 -4.09 -0.40 -8.82
CA ARG A 77 -4.56 -1.09 -7.62
C ARG A 77 -5.16 -2.43 -8.00
N GLU A 78 -4.73 -3.47 -7.27
CA GLU A 78 -5.31 -4.81 -7.37
C GLU A 78 -5.99 -5.10 -6.05
N ASP A 79 -7.29 -5.30 -6.09
CA ASP A 79 -8.07 -5.61 -4.90
C ASP A 79 -7.92 -7.09 -4.54
N PRO A 80 -8.11 -7.45 -3.26
CA PRO A 80 -8.10 -8.86 -2.87
C PRO A 80 -9.26 -9.62 -3.52
N VAL A 81 -9.05 -10.86 -3.81
CA VAL A 81 -10.03 -11.70 -4.46
C VAL A 81 -10.78 -12.55 -3.44
#